data_abe7e327c19d397ee2f9d70a470e192b
#
_entry.id   abe7e327c19d397ee2f9d70a470e192b
#
_cell.length_a   1.000
_cell.length_b   1.000
_cell.length_c   1.000
_cell.angle_alpha   90.00
_cell.angle_beta   90.00
_cell.angle_gamma   90.00
#
_symmetry.space_group_name_H-M   'P 1'
#
loop_
_entity.id
_entity.type
_entity.pdbx_description
1 polymer ?
#
loop_
_entity_poly.entity_id
_entity_poly.type
_entity_poly.pdbx_seq_one_letter_code
_entity_poly.pdbx_strand_id
1 'polypeptide(L)'
;RHPAQDQEAVHARREARGGRDLVHRVGGCGLAKVSRTFQTSRLFGGLTVDDNLYLAVLGVHDGHFRLLRRPVDDELRERGRAMAEAVGLGDKLKALVAELSHGEQRQLEVGMARAADPQLMMLDEPAAGLSRAERVKLTELLLALDPAITLILIEHDMDVALRVAEWVTMMHDGRVIVEGTPDEIRANELVHDLYLGRAAQ
;
A
#
# COMPACT_ATOMS: atom_id res chain seq x y z
N ARG A 1 -12.90 -27.69 3.12
CA ARG A 1 -13.06 -26.25 2.84
C ARG A 1 -12.82 -25.52 4.15
N HIS A 2 -11.76 -24.76 4.24
CA HIS A 2 -11.33 -24.05 5.44
C HIS A 2 -12.13 -22.75 5.54
N PRO A 3 -12.82 -22.44 6.66
CA PRO A 3 -13.70 -21.25 6.78
C PRO A 3 -12.95 -19.93 7.02
N ALA A 4 -11.64 -19.85 6.81
CA ALA A 4 -10.81 -18.70 7.17
C ALA A 4 -10.50 -17.72 6.00
N GLN A 5 -11.08 -17.93 4.82
CA GLN A 5 -10.66 -17.18 3.61
C GLN A 5 -11.58 -16.03 3.18
N ASP A 6 -12.69 -15.76 3.89
CA ASP A 6 -13.69 -14.79 3.40
C ASP A 6 -13.83 -13.52 4.27
N GLN A 7 -12.79 -13.17 5.07
CA GLN A 7 -12.85 -12.01 5.96
C GLN A 7 -11.90 -10.91 5.48
N GLU A 8 -12.37 -10.05 4.58
CA GLU A 8 -11.64 -8.90 4.07
C GLU A 8 -12.24 -7.59 4.59
N ALA A 9 -11.40 -6.71 5.12
CA ALA A 9 -11.75 -5.33 5.42
C ALA A 9 -11.18 -4.41 4.34
N VAL A 10 -12.04 -3.60 3.69
CA VAL A 10 -11.64 -2.62 2.67
C VAL A 10 -11.61 -1.24 3.31
N HIS A 11 -10.49 -0.55 3.21
CA HIS A 11 -10.26 0.74 3.84
C HIS A 11 -9.94 1.82 2.82
N ALA A 12 -10.51 3.00 2.99
CA ALA A 12 -10.18 4.17 2.21
C ALA A 12 -9.81 5.35 3.12
N ARG A 13 -8.61 5.90 2.94
CA ARG A 13 -8.25 7.19 3.51
C ARG A 13 -8.90 8.27 2.66
N ARG A 14 -9.72 9.12 3.26
CA ARG A 14 -10.49 10.15 2.59
C ARG A 14 -10.05 11.53 3.10
N GLU A 15 -9.76 12.46 2.18
CA GLU A 15 -9.70 13.86 2.58
C GLU A 15 -11.05 14.32 3.13
N ALA A 16 -11.01 15.02 4.27
CA ALA A 16 -12.17 15.57 4.97
C ALA A 16 -12.77 16.77 4.19
N ARG A 17 -13.26 16.53 2.96
CA ARG A 17 -14.09 17.47 2.21
C ARG A 17 -15.21 16.74 1.46
N GLY A 18 -16.39 16.73 2.05
CA GLY A 18 -17.67 16.52 1.37
C GLY A 18 -17.91 15.14 0.75
N GLY A 19 -18.50 14.25 1.50
CA GLY A 19 -18.81 12.85 1.22
C GLY A 19 -19.58 12.47 -0.05
N ARG A 20 -19.65 13.29 -1.07
CA ARG A 20 -20.38 13.01 -2.33
C ARG A 20 -19.56 13.09 -3.62
N ASP A 21 -18.30 13.53 -3.57
CA ASP A 21 -17.54 13.83 -4.79
C ASP A 21 -16.55 12.76 -5.24
N LEU A 22 -16.31 11.71 -4.46
CA LEU A 22 -15.29 10.71 -4.81
C LEU A 22 -15.70 9.85 -6.02
N VAL A 23 -16.98 9.49 -6.12
CA VAL A 23 -17.48 8.67 -7.26
C VAL A 23 -17.52 9.47 -8.57
N HIS A 24 -17.67 10.79 -8.51
CA HIS A 24 -17.69 11.66 -9.69
C HIS A 24 -16.30 12.03 -10.23
N ARG A 25 -15.23 11.98 -9.42
CA ARG A 25 -13.87 12.31 -9.89
C ARG A 25 -13.18 11.18 -10.66
N VAL A 26 -13.59 9.93 -10.46
CA VAL A 26 -13.08 8.79 -11.22
C VAL A 26 -13.65 8.74 -12.65
N GLY A 27 -14.74 9.44 -12.93
CA GLY A 27 -15.39 9.51 -14.25
C GLY A 27 -15.05 10.74 -15.11
N GLY A 28 -14.27 11.70 -14.60
CA GLY A 28 -13.82 12.87 -15.36
C GLY A 28 -12.52 12.57 -16.11
N CYS A 29 -12.55 12.66 -17.41
CA CYS A 29 -11.50 12.42 -18.40
C CYS A 29 -10.18 13.17 -18.12
N GLY A 30 -9.43 12.70 -17.14
CA GLY A 30 -8.02 12.95 -16.91
C GLY A 30 -7.54 11.68 -16.23
N LEU A 31 -6.59 10.98 -16.86
CA LEU A 31 -6.02 9.74 -16.34
C LEU A 31 -5.60 9.92 -14.88
N ALA A 32 -6.50 9.60 -13.94
CA ALA A 32 -6.16 9.51 -12.55
C ALA A 32 -5.03 8.49 -12.45
N LYS A 33 -3.86 8.93 -11.99
CA LYS A 33 -2.71 8.03 -11.81
C LYS A 33 -3.07 7.07 -10.68
N VAL A 34 -3.43 5.84 -11.03
CA VAL A 34 -3.78 4.77 -10.10
C VAL A 34 -2.60 3.82 -10.01
N SER A 35 -2.12 3.58 -8.81
CA SER A 35 -1.14 2.54 -8.53
C SER A 35 -1.78 1.42 -7.71
N ARG A 36 -1.48 0.18 -8.05
CA ARG A 36 -1.95 -1.01 -7.32
C ARG A 36 -0.78 -1.94 -7.04
N THR A 37 -0.66 -2.37 -5.79
CA THR A 37 0.16 -3.54 -5.46
C THR A 37 -0.68 -4.81 -5.60
N PHE A 38 0.00 -5.94 -5.77
CA PHE A 38 -0.64 -7.24 -5.89
C PHE A 38 -0.24 -8.10 -4.69
N GLN A 39 -1.08 -9.02 -4.30
CA GLN A 39 -0.84 -10.01 -3.24
C GLN A 39 0.45 -10.83 -3.46
N THR A 40 0.84 -11.04 -4.74
CA THR A 40 2.12 -11.66 -5.08
C THR A 40 3.14 -10.58 -5.42
N SER A 41 4.24 -10.54 -4.68
CA SER A 41 5.36 -9.63 -4.92
C SER A 41 5.86 -9.71 -6.36
N ARG A 42 5.97 -8.57 -7.03
CA ARG A 42 6.51 -8.44 -8.39
C ARG A 42 7.90 -7.80 -8.40
N LEU A 43 8.65 -8.05 -7.35
CA LEU A 43 10.02 -7.56 -7.21
C LEU A 43 10.98 -8.41 -8.07
N PHE A 44 11.96 -7.75 -8.65
CA PHE A 44 13.07 -8.42 -9.34
C PHE A 44 14.11 -8.84 -8.31
N GLY A 45 13.99 -10.05 -7.77
CA GLY A 45 14.84 -10.56 -6.68
C GLY A 45 16.35 -10.57 -7.01
N GLY A 46 16.70 -10.78 -8.28
CA GLY A 46 18.07 -10.77 -8.75
C GLY A 46 18.66 -9.38 -9.01
N LEU A 47 17.90 -8.31 -8.81
CA LEU A 47 18.33 -6.92 -8.93
C LEU A 47 18.43 -6.27 -7.55
N THR A 48 19.16 -5.15 -7.50
CA THR A 48 19.30 -4.35 -6.28
C THR A 48 18.03 -3.54 -6.00
N VAL A 49 17.93 -2.99 -4.79
CA VAL A 49 16.88 -2.02 -4.41
C VAL A 49 16.93 -0.81 -5.35
N ASP A 50 18.12 -0.25 -5.61
CA ASP A 50 18.32 0.89 -6.54
C ASP A 50 17.81 0.57 -7.95
N ASP A 51 18.09 -0.64 -8.47
CA ASP A 51 17.64 -1.04 -9.81
C ASP A 51 16.13 -1.29 -9.87
N ASN A 52 15.50 -1.88 -8.85
CA ASN A 52 14.05 -2.05 -8.80
C ASN A 52 13.34 -0.70 -8.81
N LEU A 53 13.78 0.25 -7.98
CA LEU A 53 13.19 1.60 -7.94
C LEU A 53 13.45 2.37 -9.22
N TYR A 54 14.66 2.29 -9.78
CA TYR A 54 14.96 2.87 -11.08
C TYR A 54 14.02 2.35 -12.18
N LEU A 55 13.80 1.03 -12.24
CA LEU A 55 12.88 0.43 -13.21
C LEU A 55 11.43 0.89 -13.00
N ALA A 56 11.00 1.05 -11.76
CA ALA A 56 9.66 1.56 -11.45
C ALA A 56 9.50 2.99 -11.95
N VAL A 57 10.48 3.88 -11.70
CA VAL A 57 10.47 5.27 -12.16
C VAL A 57 10.58 5.33 -13.69
N LEU A 58 11.43 4.52 -14.30
CA LEU A 58 11.60 4.44 -15.75
C LEU A 58 10.31 3.99 -16.44
N GLY A 59 9.59 3.03 -15.86
CA GLY A 59 8.35 2.47 -16.43
C GLY A 59 7.21 3.47 -16.54
N VAL A 60 7.23 4.55 -15.76
CA VAL A 60 6.22 5.63 -15.79
C VAL A 60 6.71 6.88 -16.52
N HIS A 61 7.99 6.92 -16.91
CA HIS A 61 8.57 8.02 -17.65
C HIS A 61 8.39 7.84 -19.16
N ASP A 62 7.98 8.88 -19.86
CA ASP A 62 7.81 8.84 -21.32
C ASP A 62 9.14 8.54 -22.03
N GLY A 63 9.15 7.50 -22.90
CA GLY A 63 10.33 7.15 -23.71
C GLY A 63 11.16 5.98 -23.20
N HIS A 64 10.57 5.05 -22.46
CA HIS A 64 11.18 3.85 -21.86
C HIS A 64 11.79 2.82 -22.84
N PHE A 65 11.57 2.91 -24.15
CA PHE A 65 12.22 2.06 -25.15
C PHE A 65 13.52 2.69 -25.65
N ARG A 66 14.58 2.79 -24.82
CA ARG A 66 15.86 3.38 -25.23
C ARG A 66 17.03 2.54 -24.74
N LEU A 67 17.90 2.15 -25.67
CA LEU A 67 19.06 1.28 -25.45
C LEU A 67 20.33 2.03 -24.99
N LEU A 68 20.33 3.37 -24.92
CA LEU A 68 21.50 4.18 -24.59
C LEU A 68 21.28 5.00 -23.32
N ARG A 69 22.21 4.93 -22.38
CA ARG A 69 22.25 5.76 -21.16
C ARG A 69 22.29 7.25 -21.51
N ARG A 70 21.50 8.06 -20.79
CA ARG A 70 21.40 9.50 -20.95
C ARG A 70 21.50 10.23 -19.60
N PRO A 71 21.74 11.55 -19.56
CA PRO A 71 21.68 12.34 -18.32
C PRO A 71 20.37 12.17 -17.55
N VAL A 72 19.24 11.98 -18.24
CA VAL A 72 17.93 11.71 -17.61
C VAL A 72 17.93 10.43 -16.75
N ASP A 73 18.79 9.46 -17.04
CA ASP A 73 18.89 8.23 -16.23
C ASP A 73 19.44 8.52 -14.83
N ASP A 74 20.29 9.53 -14.69
CA ASP A 74 20.82 9.96 -13.41
C ASP A 74 19.73 10.65 -12.56
N GLU A 75 18.85 11.45 -13.18
CA GLU A 75 17.68 12.05 -12.52
C GLU A 75 16.66 10.98 -12.08
N LEU A 76 16.41 9.97 -12.95
CA LEU A 76 15.49 8.86 -12.61
C LEU A 76 16.03 8.02 -11.45
N ARG A 77 17.36 7.77 -11.42
CA ARG A 77 18.00 7.07 -10.30
C ARG A 77 17.95 7.90 -9.02
N GLU A 78 18.20 9.20 -9.09
CA GLU A 78 18.10 10.07 -7.91
C GLU A 78 16.67 10.09 -7.34
N ARG A 79 15.66 10.13 -8.22
CA ARG A 79 14.27 9.99 -7.81
C ARG A 79 13.99 8.62 -7.16
N GLY A 80 14.53 7.53 -7.71
CA GLY A 80 14.46 6.20 -7.11
C GLY A 80 15.09 6.15 -5.71
N ARG A 81 16.25 6.77 -5.53
CA ARG A 81 16.95 6.85 -4.24
C ARG A 81 16.15 7.64 -3.19
N ALA A 82 15.58 8.78 -3.61
CA ALA A 82 14.68 9.53 -2.72
C ALA A 82 13.47 8.68 -2.26
N MET A 83 12.96 7.80 -3.12
CA MET A 83 11.91 6.85 -2.74
C MET A 83 12.43 5.79 -1.77
N ALA A 84 13.65 5.27 -1.96
CA ALA A 84 14.27 4.34 -1.02
C ALA A 84 14.40 4.96 0.38
N GLU A 85 14.87 6.20 0.46
CA GLU A 85 14.93 6.93 1.73
C GLU A 85 13.55 7.08 2.39
N ALA A 86 12.55 7.47 1.59
CA ALA A 86 11.18 7.68 2.06
C ALA A 86 10.52 6.40 2.60
N VAL A 87 10.95 5.22 2.16
CA VAL A 87 10.45 3.93 2.64
C VAL A 87 11.41 3.22 3.62
N GLY A 88 12.49 3.91 4.04
CA GLY A 88 13.44 3.39 5.02
C GLY A 88 14.41 2.34 4.49
N LEU A 89 14.72 2.38 3.18
CA LEU A 89 15.66 1.49 2.51
C LEU A 89 16.89 2.21 1.93
N GLY A 90 17.15 3.44 2.34
CA GLY A 90 18.26 4.25 1.81
C GLY A 90 19.64 3.63 2.03
N ASP A 91 19.84 2.96 3.17
CA ASP A 91 21.06 2.24 3.51
C ASP A 91 21.23 0.90 2.75
N LYS A 92 20.16 0.41 2.07
CA LYS A 92 20.10 -0.88 1.39
C LYS A 92 20.04 -0.80 -0.13
N LEU A 93 20.34 0.36 -0.71
CA LEU A 93 20.29 0.58 -2.17
C LEU A 93 21.04 -0.49 -2.98
N LYS A 94 22.18 -0.99 -2.47
CA LYS A 94 23.03 -1.99 -3.14
C LYS A 94 22.69 -3.44 -2.77
N ALA A 95 21.80 -3.68 -1.81
CA ALA A 95 21.39 -5.01 -1.43
C ALA A 95 20.55 -5.65 -2.54
N LEU A 96 20.71 -6.94 -2.77
CA LEU A 96 19.81 -7.70 -3.64
C LEU A 96 18.46 -7.84 -2.98
N VAL A 97 17.40 -7.70 -3.76
CA VAL A 97 16.03 -7.80 -3.22
C VAL A 97 15.73 -9.17 -2.63
N ALA A 98 16.37 -10.23 -3.14
CA ALA A 98 16.26 -11.57 -2.59
C ALA A 98 16.85 -11.71 -1.16
N GLU A 99 17.72 -10.77 -0.74
CA GLU A 99 18.36 -10.74 0.59
C GLU A 99 17.57 -9.92 1.61
N LEU A 100 16.54 -9.20 1.16
CA LEU A 100 15.69 -8.40 2.03
C LEU A 100 14.73 -9.26 2.86
N SER A 101 14.44 -8.84 4.09
CA SER A 101 13.33 -9.41 4.86
C SER A 101 11.98 -9.17 4.15
N HIS A 102 10.95 -9.92 4.55
CA HIS A 102 9.61 -9.74 4.00
C HIS A 102 9.09 -8.30 4.23
N GLY A 103 9.36 -7.72 5.41
CA GLY A 103 8.99 -6.34 5.71
C GLY A 103 9.70 -5.34 4.80
N GLU A 104 10.99 -5.53 4.53
CA GLU A 104 11.76 -4.68 3.62
C GLU A 104 11.30 -4.82 2.17
N GLN A 105 10.92 -6.02 1.75
CA GLN A 105 10.31 -6.23 0.43
C GLN A 105 8.98 -5.46 0.32
N ARG A 106 8.14 -5.46 1.37
CA ARG A 106 6.90 -4.67 1.41
C ARG A 106 7.16 -3.16 1.39
N GLN A 107 8.17 -2.69 2.11
CA GLN A 107 8.60 -1.28 2.02
C GLN A 107 9.01 -0.91 0.59
N LEU A 108 9.78 -1.78 -0.09
CA LEU A 108 10.17 -1.58 -1.48
C LEU A 108 8.96 -1.54 -2.43
N GLU A 109 7.97 -2.42 -2.26
CA GLU A 109 6.73 -2.42 -3.05
C GLU A 109 5.96 -1.11 -2.90
N VAL A 110 5.84 -0.58 -1.68
CA VAL A 110 5.22 0.73 -1.43
C VAL A 110 6.01 1.84 -2.12
N GLY A 111 7.35 1.80 -2.05
CA GLY A 111 8.24 2.73 -2.76
C GLY A 111 8.03 2.70 -4.26
N MET A 112 7.99 1.52 -4.86
CA MET A 112 7.73 1.33 -6.30
C MET A 112 6.33 1.80 -6.71
N ALA A 113 5.31 1.56 -5.89
CA ALA A 113 3.95 2.03 -6.15
C ALA A 113 3.85 3.56 -6.19
N ARG A 114 4.74 4.28 -5.49
CA ARG A 114 4.83 5.74 -5.52
C ARG A 114 5.51 6.30 -6.78
N ALA A 115 6.19 5.47 -7.56
CA ALA A 115 6.97 5.91 -8.74
C ALA A 115 6.12 6.68 -9.77
N ALA A 116 4.83 6.36 -9.86
CA ALA A 116 3.87 6.99 -10.78
C ALA A 116 3.27 8.31 -10.24
N ASP A 117 3.69 8.82 -9.07
CA ASP A 117 3.02 9.92 -8.36
C ASP A 117 1.50 9.71 -8.34
N PRO A 118 1.02 8.61 -7.73
CA PRO A 118 -0.37 8.24 -7.83
C PRO A 118 -1.27 9.18 -7.02
N GLN A 119 -2.47 9.45 -7.53
CA GLN A 119 -3.55 10.08 -6.76
C GLN A 119 -4.35 9.05 -5.95
N LEU A 120 -4.33 7.80 -6.40
CA LEU A 120 -4.96 6.66 -5.74
C LEU A 120 -3.97 5.50 -5.67
N MET A 121 -3.73 5.00 -4.47
CA MET A 121 -2.93 3.81 -4.20
C MET A 121 -3.82 2.71 -3.61
N MET A 122 -3.74 1.51 -4.19
CA MET A 122 -4.47 0.35 -3.71
C MET A 122 -3.48 -0.69 -3.20
N LEU A 123 -3.57 -1.06 -1.94
CA LEU A 123 -2.73 -2.07 -1.30
C LEU A 123 -3.61 -3.25 -0.87
N ASP A 124 -3.19 -4.44 -1.28
CA ASP A 124 -3.91 -5.69 -1.04
C ASP A 124 -3.09 -6.56 -0.08
N GLU A 125 -3.58 -6.71 1.16
CA GLU A 125 -2.95 -7.44 2.27
C GLU A 125 -1.44 -7.11 2.47
N PRO A 126 -1.04 -5.83 2.57
CA PRO A 126 0.38 -5.50 2.69
C PRO A 126 1.02 -5.98 4.00
N ALA A 127 0.24 -6.25 5.04
CA ALA A 127 0.74 -6.76 6.32
C ALA A 127 0.80 -8.30 6.39
N ALA A 128 0.35 -9.02 5.35
CA ALA A 128 0.35 -10.48 5.33
C ALA A 128 1.78 -11.06 5.48
N GLY A 129 1.94 -12.01 6.39
CA GLY A 129 3.21 -12.70 6.65
C GLY A 129 4.27 -11.87 7.40
N LEU A 130 3.97 -10.63 7.79
CA LEU A 130 4.88 -9.78 8.54
C LEU A 130 4.89 -10.12 10.03
N SER A 131 6.07 -10.05 10.65
CA SER A 131 6.21 -10.04 12.10
C SER A 131 5.56 -8.79 12.71
N ARG A 132 5.30 -8.80 14.03
CA ARG A 132 4.73 -7.65 14.73
C ARG A 132 5.55 -6.37 14.56
N ALA A 133 6.87 -6.48 14.60
CA ALA A 133 7.76 -5.32 14.42
C ALA A 133 7.71 -4.76 12.99
N GLU A 134 7.64 -5.63 11.99
CA GLU A 134 7.52 -5.22 10.58
C GLU A 134 6.16 -4.58 10.29
N ARG A 135 5.07 -5.09 10.89
CA ARG A 135 3.73 -4.46 10.80
C ARG A 135 3.71 -3.05 11.38
N VAL A 136 4.38 -2.81 12.51
CA VAL A 136 4.50 -1.46 13.07
C VAL A 136 5.21 -0.53 12.09
N LYS A 137 6.36 -0.94 11.54
CA LYS A 137 7.09 -0.16 10.54
C LYS A 137 6.27 0.12 9.29
N LEU A 138 5.56 -0.89 8.76
CA LEU A 138 4.66 -0.72 7.63
C LEU A 138 3.54 0.27 7.94
N THR A 139 2.93 0.17 9.12
CA THR A 139 1.86 1.09 9.56
C THR A 139 2.37 2.54 9.61
N GLU A 140 3.54 2.75 10.19
CA GLU A 140 4.19 4.08 10.24
C GLU A 140 4.49 4.62 8.84
N LEU A 141 4.97 3.77 7.94
CA LEU A 141 5.20 4.12 6.54
C LEU A 141 3.90 4.55 5.84
N LEU A 142 2.80 3.80 6.03
CA LEU A 142 1.50 4.11 5.42
C LEU A 142 0.92 5.42 5.98
N LEU A 143 1.10 5.69 7.27
CA LEU A 143 0.69 6.95 7.90
C LEU A 143 1.51 8.15 7.43
N ALA A 144 2.77 7.92 7.04
CA ALA A 144 3.67 8.96 6.52
C ALA A 144 3.51 9.23 5.01
N LEU A 145 2.58 8.53 4.33
CA LEU A 145 2.27 8.82 2.93
C LEU A 145 1.72 10.24 2.78
N ASP A 146 1.99 10.84 1.60
CA ASP A 146 1.45 12.16 1.25
C ASP A 146 -0.08 12.16 1.41
N PRO A 147 -0.67 13.09 2.19
CA PRO A 147 -2.11 13.18 2.39
C PRO A 147 -2.91 13.41 1.10
N ALA A 148 -2.27 13.89 0.03
CA ALA A 148 -2.89 14.05 -1.28
C ALA A 148 -3.16 12.70 -1.97
N ILE A 149 -2.54 11.60 -1.50
CA ILE A 149 -2.77 10.26 -2.02
C ILE A 149 -3.98 9.64 -1.32
N THR A 150 -5.00 9.29 -2.09
CA THR A 150 -6.08 8.44 -1.58
C THR A 150 -5.57 7.02 -1.45
N LEU A 151 -5.61 6.45 -0.24
CA LEU A 151 -5.20 5.08 0.02
C LEU A 151 -6.43 4.18 0.17
N ILE A 152 -6.52 3.12 -0.65
CA ILE A 152 -7.43 2.00 -0.44
C ILE A 152 -6.59 0.83 0.08
N LEU A 153 -6.91 0.37 1.28
CA LEU A 153 -6.22 -0.71 1.95
C LEU A 153 -7.19 -1.88 2.15
N ILE A 154 -6.86 -3.04 1.60
CA ILE A 154 -7.55 -4.30 1.89
C ILE A 154 -6.72 -5.03 2.92
N GLU A 155 -7.27 -5.30 4.08
CA GLU A 155 -6.57 -5.92 5.20
C GLU A 155 -7.48 -6.76 6.07
N HIS A 156 -6.94 -7.83 6.61
CA HIS A 156 -7.58 -8.65 7.62
C HIS A 156 -6.95 -8.45 9.02
N ASP A 157 -5.79 -7.78 9.10
CA ASP A 157 -5.16 -7.36 10.37
C ASP A 157 -5.85 -6.08 10.85
N MET A 158 -6.74 -6.23 11.83
CA MET A 158 -7.54 -5.12 12.36
C MET A 158 -6.69 -4.05 13.04
N ASP A 159 -5.52 -4.41 13.62
CA ASP A 159 -4.63 -3.44 14.25
C ASP A 159 -4.04 -2.48 13.21
N VAL A 160 -3.60 -3.03 12.07
CA VAL A 160 -3.09 -2.22 10.95
C VAL A 160 -4.23 -1.41 10.34
N ALA A 161 -5.33 -2.07 10.02
CA ALA A 161 -6.47 -1.51 9.35
C ALA A 161 -7.05 -0.30 10.10
N LEU A 162 -7.43 -0.47 11.37
CA LEU A 162 -8.05 0.57 12.21
C LEU A 162 -7.08 1.67 12.61
N ARG A 163 -5.77 1.48 12.44
CA ARG A 163 -4.77 2.50 12.72
C ARG A 163 -4.50 3.40 11.52
N VAL A 164 -4.58 2.86 10.29
CA VAL A 164 -4.27 3.57 9.06
C VAL A 164 -5.49 4.25 8.45
N ALA A 165 -6.66 3.62 8.54
CA ALA A 165 -7.86 4.08 7.86
C ALA A 165 -8.53 5.27 8.57
N GLU A 166 -9.12 6.17 7.79
CA GLU A 166 -10.05 7.21 8.26
C GLU A 166 -11.51 6.74 8.18
N TRP A 167 -11.79 5.80 7.28
CA TRP A 167 -13.09 5.16 7.08
C TRP A 167 -12.92 3.69 6.79
N VAL A 168 -13.76 2.85 7.36
CA VAL A 168 -13.69 1.40 7.28
C VAL A 168 -14.99 0.84 6.74
N THR A 169 -14.89 -0.05 5.75
CA THR A 169 -15.99 -0.88 5.27
C THR A 169 -15.66 -2.33 5.58
N MET A 170 -16.38 -2.96 6.50
CA MET A 170 -16.20 -4.37 6.82
C MET A 170 -17.10 -5.25 5.98
N MET A 171 -16.50 -6.29 5.42
CA MET A 171 -17.19 -7.26 4.57
C MET A 171 -17.09 -8.67 5.16
N HIS A 172 -18.16 -9.42 5.00
CA HIS A 172 -18.23 -10.84 5.32
C HIS A 172 -19.09 -11.55 4.29
N ASP A 173 -18.64 -12.67 3.75
CA ASP A 173 -19.33 -13.44 2.70
C ASP A 173 -19.80 -12.57 1.52
N GLY A 174 -18.93 -11.65 1.07
CA GLY A 174 -19.20 -10.75 -0.06
C GLY A 174 -20.26 -9.67 0.23
N ARG A 175 -20.64 -9.46 1.49
CA ARG A 175 -21.61 -8.44 1.91
C ARG A 175 -20.96 -7.44 2.86
N VAL A 176 -21.30 -6.18 2.70
CA VAL A 176 -20.97 -5.15 3.69
C VAL A 176 -21.83 -5.39 4.94
N ILE A 177 -21.17 -5.51 6.10
CA ILE A 177 -21.81 -5.73 7.39
C ILE A 177 -21.84 -4.49 8.27
N VAL A 178 -20.82 -3.64 8.18
CA VAL A 178 -20.73 -2.38 8.90
C VAL A 178 -19.77 -1.43 8.20
N GLU A 179 -20.07 -0.14 8.27
CA GLU A 179 -19.19 0.94 7.79
C GLU A 179 -19.13 2.03 8.84
N GLY A 180 -18.00 2.70 8.95
CA GLY A 180 -17.82 3.79 9.89
C GLY A 180 -16.37 4.20 10.09
N THR A 181 -16.15 5.11 11.01
CA THR A 181 -14.82 5.48 11.49
C THR A 181 -14.19 4.32 12.28
N PRO A 182 -12.87 4.29 12.43
CA PRO A 182 -12.19 3.27 13.25
C PRO A 182 -12.77 3.14 14.67
N ASP A 183 -13.18 4.25 15.28
CA ASP A 183 -13.74 4.24 16.64
C ASP A 183 -15.15 3.64 16.67
N GLU A 184 -15.99 3.95 15.68
CA GLU A 184 -17.32 3.33 15.53
C GLU A 184 -17.19 1.81 15.29
N ILE A 185 -16.22 1.40 14.47
CA ILE A 185 -15.95 -0.02 14.21
C ILE A 185 -15.46 -0.73 15.48
N ARG A 186 -14.56 -0.12 16.26
CA ARG A 186 -14.10 -0.69 17.55
C ARG A 186 -15.23 -0.84 18.57
N ALA A 187 -16.18 0.08 18.56
CA ALA A 187 -17.32 0.05 19.49
C ALA A 187 -18.47 -0.87 19.05
N ASN A 188 -18.41 -1.43 17.85
CA ASN A 188 -19.50 -2.24 17.30
C ASN A 188 -19.50 -3.66 17.86
N GLU A 189 -20.59 -4.08 18.52
CA GLU A 189 -20.71 -5.41 19.14
C GLU A 189 -20.58 -6.55 18.12
N LEU A 190 -21.14 -6.40 16.92
CA LEU A 190 -21.05 -7.40 15.85
C LEU A 190 -19.60 -7.63 15.42
N VAL A 191 -18.80 -6.55 15.36
CA VAL A 191 -17.36 -6.63 15.05
C VAL A 191 -16.62 -7.34 16.17
N HIS A 192 -16.93 -7.06 17.44
CA HIS A 192 -16.36 -7.78 18.58
C HIS A 192 -16.64 -9.28 18.50
N ASP A 193 -17.85 -9.68 18.22
CA ASP A 193 -18.23 -11.09 18.14
C ASP A 193 -17.56 -11.82 16.98
N LEU A 194 -17.46 -11.18 15.81
CA LEU A 194 -16.93 -11.82 14.60
C LEU A 194 -15.39 -11.80 14.54
N TYR A 195 -14.75 -10.75 15.02
CA TYR A 195 -13.33 -10.49 14.75
C TYR A 195 -12.47 -10.37 16.01
N LEU A 196 -12.96 -9.73 17.08
CA LEU A 196 -12.18 -9.47 18.29
C LEU A 196 -12.41 -10.53 19.38
N GLY A 197 -13.57 -11.15 19.42
CA GLY A 197 -13.89 -12.21 20.37
C GLY A 197 -13.13 -13.53 20.14
N ARG A 198 -12.53 -13.74 18.97
CA ARG A 198 -11.72 -14.93 18.64
C ARG A 198 -10.23 -14.81 19.00
N ALA A 199 -9.75 -13.63 19.32
CA ALA A 199 -8.35 -13.40 19.71
C ALA A 199 -8.05 -13.75 21.17
N ALA A 200 -9.06 -14.13 21.96
CA ALA A 200 -8.95 -14.43 23.42
C ALA A 200 -9.05 -15.93 23.77
N GLN A 201 -8.90 -16.87 22.79
CA GLN A 201 -8.84 -18.32 23.07
C GLN A 201 -7.52 -18.93 22.60
#